data_08fb542e4a584fb9e24ed0683708f3f5
#
_entry.id   08fb542e4a584fb9e24ed0683708f3f5
#
_cell.length_a   1.000
_cell.length_b   1.000
_cell.length_c   1.000
_cell.angle_alpha   90.00
_cell.angle_beta   90.00
_cell.angle_gamma   90.00
#
_symmetry.space_group_name_H-M   'P 1'
#
loop_
_entity.id
_entity.type
_entity.pdbx_description
1 polymer ?
#
loop_
_entity_poly.entity_id
_entity_poly.type
_entity_poly.pdbx_seq_one_letter_code
_entity_poly.pdbx_strand_id
1 'polypeptide(L)'
;MHGLLYTKLKNIGLVSLVTASLLMTGCGFHPRGMSEVTFKTISIQGNSLSMSRELRQTLKSNGIRVIENTEDAALLFELINESNEKRILSLSGGGTVREYELVYKVSFRTRLPNTPLWSEAQTVQSRRNFSYNDKALLAKLDEENKLNADMHSEVVREIMRRLSAIKRLQP
;
A
#
# COMPACT_ATOMS: atom_id res chain seq x y z
N MET A 1 50.56 -20.72 43.48
CA MET A 1 50.14 -19.47 42.86
C MET A 1 49.40 -19.60 41.51
N HIS A 2 49.26 -20.78 40.92
CA HIS A 2 48.59 -20.94 39.61
C HIS A 2 47.05 -21.02 39.65
N GLY A 3 46.43 -21.39 40.79
CA GLY A 3 44.97 -21.58 40.86
C GLY A 3 44.16 -20.27 40.86
N LEU A 4 44.71 -19.19 41.42
CA LEU A 4 44.01 -17.92 41.52
C LEU A 4 43.90 -17.16 40.16
N LEU A 5 44.89 -17.36 39.29
CA LEU A 5 44.89 -16.78 37.95
C LEU A 5 43.87 -17.47 37.06
N TYR A 6 43.70 -18.78 37.17
CA TYR A 6 42.76 -19.55 36.35
C TYR A 6 41.30 -19.23 36.67
N THR A 7 40.96 -19.04 37.95
CA THR A 7 39.62 -18.62 38.38
C THR A 7 39.26 -17.20 37.92
N LYS A 8 40.23 -16.28 37.96
CA LYS A 8 40.01 -14.90 37.47
C LYS A 8 39.79 -14.84 35.95
N LEU A 9 40.58 -15.60 35.17
CA LEU A 9 40.36 -15.67 33.71
C LEU A 9 39.03 -16.29 33.34
N LYS A 10 38.58 -17.33 34.04
CA LYS A 10 37.29 -17.98 33.81
C LYS A 10 36.10 -17.01 34.11
N ASN A 11 36.20 -16.22 35.17
CA ASN A 11 35.17 -15.26 35.53
C ASN A 11 35.11 -14.07 34.53
N ILE A 12 36.25 -13.61 34.01
CA ILE A 12 36.31 -12.57 32.97
C ILE A 12 35.67 -13.04 31.68
N GLY A 13 35.92 -14.30 31.26
CA GLY A 13 35.31 -14.92 30.10
C GLY A 13 33.78 -15.06 30.24
N LEU A 14 33.31 -15.42 31.44
CA LEU A 14 31.88 -15.56 31.72
C LEU A 14 31.14 -14.21 31.68
N VAL A 15 31.75 -13.17 32.27
CA VAL A 15 31.20 -11.81 32.26
C VAL A 15 31.17 -11.23 30.85
N SER A 16 32.22 -11.47 30.04
CA SER A 16 32.25 -11.02 28.65
C SER A 16 31.18 -11.71 27.79
N LEU A 17 30.91 -12.99 28.02
CA LEU A 17 29.86 -13.75 27.30
C LEU A 17 28.45 -13.26 27.64
N VAL A 18 28.22 -12.93 28.93
CA VAL A 18 26.92 -12.42 29.40
C VAL A 18 26.68 -10.99 28.86
N THR A 19 27.73 -10.15 28.81
CA THR A 19 27.59 -8.78 28.26
C THR A 19 27.36 -8.80 26.76
N ALA A 20 27.96 -9.72 26.01
CA ALA A 20 27.72 -9.88 24.58
C ALA A 20 26.29 -10.38 24.27
N SER A 21 25.71 -11.21 25.15
CA SER A 21 24.33 -11.69 25.00
C SER A 21 23.28 -10.60 25.23
N LEU A 22 23.55 -9.61 26.11
CA LEU A 22 22.65 -8.49 26.38
C LEU A 22 22.62 -7.44 25.25
N LEU A 23 23.65 -7.39 24.41
CA LEU A 23 23.70 -6.44 23.28
C LEU A 23 22.90 -6.93 22.06
N MET A 24 22.42 -8.17 22.02
CA MET A 24 21.59 -8.70 20.93
C MET A 24 20.08 -8.49 21.09
N THR A 25 19.61 -7.92 22.19
CA THR A 25 18.17 -7.71 22.44
C THR A 25 17.66 -6.35 22.01
N GLY A 26 18.14 -5.81 20.91
CA GLY A 26 17.86 -4.41 20.62
C GLY A 26 17.48 -4.02 19.20
N CYS A 27 16.66 -4.77 18.49
CA CYS A 27 15.91 -4.22 17.37
C CYS A 27 14.59 -4.94 17.26
N GLY A 28 13.63 -4.52 18.05
CA GLY A 28 12.23 -4.88 17.85
C GLY A 28 11.72 -4.29 16.54
N PHE A 29 12.16 -4.85 15.41
CA PHE A 29 11.56 -4.56 14.12
C PHE A 29 10.16 -5.17 14.11
N HIS A 30 9.19 -4.39 14.56
CA HIS A 30 7.79 -4.71 14.32
C HIS A 30 7.49 -4.33 12.86
N PRO A 31 7.25 -5.29 11.97
CA PRO A 31 6.69 -4.96 10.67
C PRO A 31 5.39 -4.21 10.95
N ARG A 32 5.30 -2.98 10.44
CA ARG A 32 4.08 -2.19 10.50
C ARG A 32 3.05 -2.94 9.65
N GLY A 33 2.34 -3.88 10.29
CA GLY A 33 1.20 -4.55 9.71
C GLY A 33 0.24 -3.50 9.17
N MET A 34 -0.37 -3.77 8.02
CA MET A 34 -1.44 -2.91 7.50
C MET A 34 -2.48 -2.77 8.62
N SER A 35 -2.94 -1.54 8.84
CA SER A 35 -3.89 -1.20 9.92
C SER A 35 -5.05 -2.20 9.93
N GLU A 36 -5.30 -2.84 11.06
CA GLU A 36 -6.41 -3.78 11.20
C GLU A 36 -7.71 -3.10 10.79
N VAL A 37 -8.34 -3.66 9.77
CA VAL A 37 -9.67 -3.24 9.32
C VAL A 37 -10.69 -3.89 10.23
N THR A 38 -11.64 -3.13 10.74
CA THR A 38 -12.61 -3.62 11.77
C THR A 38 -13.73 -4.45 11.21
N PHE A 39 -14.09 -4.20 9.94
CA PHE A 39 -15.18 -4.92 9.31
C PHE A 39 -14.69 -6.22 8.69
N LYS A 40 -15.51 -7.27 8.76
CA LYS A 40 -15.17 -8.60 8.22
C LYS A 40 -15.74 -8.85 6.83
N THR A 41 -16.72 -8.05 6.42
CA THR A 41 -17.40 -8.18 5.12
C THR A 41 -17.52 -6.83 4.43
N ILE A 42 -17.34 -6.82 3.10
CA ILE A 42 -17.49 -5.62 2.27
C ILE A 42 -18.17 -6.01 0.96
N SER A 43 -19.08 -5.15 0.48
CA SER A 43 -19.63 -5.23 -0.87
C SER A 43 -19.01 -4.14 -1.73
N ILE A 44 -18.47 -4.53 -2.90
CA ILE A 44 -17.84 -3.61 -3.85
C ILE A 44 -18.76 -3.44 -5.05
N GLN A 45 -19.17 -2.20 -5.29
CA GLN A 45 -20.02 -1.78 -6.39
C GLN A 45 -19.22 -0.85 -7.34
N GLY A 46 -19.68 -0.73 -8.60
CA GLY A 46 -19.08 0.14 -9.61
C GLY A 46 -18.43 -0.61 -10.76
N ASN A 47 -18.16 0.11 -11.84
CA ASN A 47 -17.85 -0.46 -13.15
C ASN A 47 -16.36 -0.67 -13.47
N SER A 48 -15.43 -0.40 -12.55
CA SER A 48 -14.01 -0.54 -12.82
C SER A 48 -13.53 -1.97 -12.59
N LEU A 49 -13.09 -2.64 -13.67
CA LEU A 49 -12.63 -4.03 -13.62
C LEU A 49 -11.20 -4.17 -13.11
N SER A 50 -10.30 -3.23 -13.38
CA SER A 50 -8.88 -3.38 -13.01
C SER A 50 -8.67 -3.10 -11.52
N MET A 51 -9.09 -1.96 -11.04
CA MET A 51 -9.02 -1.60 -9.62
C MET A 51 -9.84 -2.56 -8.75
N SER A 52 -11.05 -2.93 -9.16
CA SER A 52 -11.90 -3.86 -8.41
C SER A 52 -11.23 -5.20 -8.17
N ARG A 53 -10.50 -5.74 -9.16
CA ARG A 53 -9.80 -7.02 -9.05
C ARG A 53 -8.68 -6.96 -8.01
N GLU A 54 -7.81 -5.97 -8.11
CA GLU A 54 -6.67 -5.80 -7.21
C GLU A 54 -7.13 -5.51 -5.77
N LEU A 55 -8.13 -4.63 -5.62
CA LEU A 55 -8.72 -4.32 -4.32
C LEU A 55 -9.37 -5.57 -3.68
N ARG A 56 -10.13 -6.38 -4.45
CA ARG A 56 -10.71 -7.64 -3.96
C ARG A 56 -9.65 -8.62 -3.49
N GLN A 57 -8.55 -8.75 -4.23
CA GLN A 57 -7.45 -9.62 -3.86
C GLN A 57 -6.77 -9.13 -2.56
N THR A 58 -6.51 -7.83 -2.46
CA THR A 58 -5.90 -7.23 -1.27
C THR A 58 -6.80 -7.35 -0.04
N LEU A 59 -8.11 -7.13 -0.18
CA LEU A 59 -9.07 -7.34 0.90
C LEU A 59 -9.06 -8.79 1.39
N LYS A 60 -9.12 -9.76 0.47
CA LYS A 60 -9.08 -11.19 0.80
C LYS A 60 -7.80 -11.58 1.53
N SER A 61 -6.63 -11.10 1.08
CA SER A 61 -5.34 -11.38 1.74
C SER A 61 -5.25 -10.77 3.15
N ASN A 62 -6.07 -9.76 3.44
CA ASN A 62 -6.23 -9.17 4.78
C ASN A 62 -7.39 -9.77 5.60
N GLY A 63 -7.91 -10.92 5.19
CA GLY A 63 -8.97 -11.62 5.92
C GLY A 63 -10.37 -11.00 5.81
N ILE A 64 -10.58 -10.07 4.86
CA ILE A 64 -11.87 -9.42 4.63
C ILE A 64 -12.60 -10.17 3.51
N ARG A 65 -13.83 -10.61 3.79
CA ARG A 65 -14.67 -11.29 2.80
C ARG A 65 -15.37 -10.27 1.92
N VAL A 66 -15.15 -10.38 0.60
CA VAL A 66 -15.89 -9.60 -0.39
C VAL A 66 -17.14 -10.38 -0.78
N ILE A 67 -18.30 -9.79 -0.56
CA ILE A 67 -19.62 -10.39 -0.81
C ILE A 67 -20.42 -9.55 -1.80
N GLU A 68 -21.34 -10.18 -2.51
CA GLU A 68 -22.19 -9.49 -3.51
C GLU A 68 -23.46 -8.91 -2.87
N ASN A 69 -24.00 -9.59 -1.84
CA ASN A 69 -25.18 -9.10 -1.16
C ASN A 69 -24.83 -7.86 -0.31
N THR A 70 -25.51 -6.76 -0.58
CA THR A 70 -25.30 -5.48 0.11
C THR A 70 -25.89 -5.46 1.52
N GLU A 71 -26.90 -6.26 1.79
CA GLU A 71 -27.57 -6.31 3.10
C GLU A 71 -26.71 -7.00 4.17
N ASP A 72 -25.92 -8.00 3.75
CA ASP A 72 -25.02 -8.74 4.63
C ASP A 72 -23.63 -8.10 4.77
N ALA A 73 -23.34 -7.04 4.02
CA ALA A 73 -22.07 -6.35 4.05
C ALA A 73 -21.96 -5.43 5.27
N ALA A 74 -20.87 -5.53 6.03
CA ALA A 74 -20.58 -4.59 7.10
C ALA A 74 -20.19 -3.19 6.57
N LEU A 75 -19.70 -3.11 5.33
CA LEU A 75 -19.39 -1.88 4.64
C LEU A 75 -19.74 -2.00 3.15
N LEU A 76 -20.35 -0.96 2.60
CA LEU A 76 -20.56 -0.79 1.17
C LEU A 76 -19.48 0.15 0.62
N PHE A 77 -18.84 -0.27 -0.44
CA PHE A 77 -17.82 0.51 -1.16
C PHE A 77 -18.27 0.68 -2.61
N GLU A 78 -18.36 1.91 -3.08
CA GLU A 78 -18.70 2.21 -4.47
C GLU A 78 -17.53 2.88 -5.17
N LEU A 79 -17.10 2.27 -6.26
CA LEU A 79 -16.12 2.84 -7.16
C LEU A 79 -16.81 3.76 -8.16
N ILE A 80 -16.55 5.06 -8.05
CA ILE A 80 -17.21 6.08 -8.84
C ILE A 80 -16.52 6.26 -10.19
N ASN A 81 -15.18 6.38 -10.15
CA ASN A 81 -14.38 6.63 -11.35
C ASN A 81 -12.95 6.10 -11.19
N GLU A 82 -12.40 5.61 -12.29
CA GLU A 82 -11.00 5.24 -12.45
C GLU A 82 -10.47 5.88 -13.72
N SER A 83 -9.33 6.57 -13.64
CA SER A 83 -8.66 7.14 -14.80
C SER A 83 -7.15 6.91 -14.75
N ASN A 84 -6.60 6.58 -15.91
CA ASN A 84 -5.16 6.48 -16.14
C ASN A 84 -4.81 7.41 -17.31
N GLU A 85 -4.04 8.45 -17.04
CA GLU A 85 -3.70 9.48 -17.99
C GLU A 85 -2.19 9.53 -18.19
N LYS A 86 -1.76 9.67 -19.45
CA LYS A 86 -0.39 9.96 -19.83
C LYS A 86 -0.34 11.35 -20.46
N ARG A 87 0.49 12.23 -19.91
CA ARG A 87 0.61 13.61 -20.34
C ARG A 87 2.06 13.90 -20.74
N ILE A 88 2.25 14.77 -21.75
CA ILE A 88 3.59 15.30 -22.04
C ILE A 88 3.95 16.27 -20.92
N LEU A 89 5.08 16.02 -20.26
CA LEU A 89 5.60 16.88 -19.20
C LEU A 89 6.63 17.88 -19.74
N SER A 90 7.52 17.43 -20.63
CA SER A 90 8.50 18.33 -21.23
C SER A 90 8.84 17.96 -22.68
N LEU A 91 9.23 18.99 -23.44
CA LEU A 91 9.72 18.87 -24.82
C LEU A 91 11.17 19.34 -24.92
N SER A 92 11.89 18.82 -25.91
CA SER A 92 13.20 19.36 -26.33
C SER A 92 13.01 20.67 -27.10
N GLY A 93 14.09 21.43 -27.31
CA GLY A 93 14.09 22.63 -28.16
C GLY A 93 13.65 22.37 -29.62
N GLY A 94 13.68 21.11 -30.07
CA GLY A 94 13.21 20.68 -31.39
C GLY A 94 11.79 20.12 -31.40
N GLY A 95 11.02 20.24 -30.27
CA GLY A 95 9.63 19.78 -30.19
C GLY A 95 9.46 18.28 -29.92
N THR A 96 10.55 17.52 -29.71
CA THR A 96 10.47 16.09 -29.37
C THR A 96 10.16 15.91 -27.89
N VAL A 97 9.33 14.92 -27.55
CA VAL A 97 9.01 14.62 -26.14
C VAL A 97 10.25 14.14 -25.40
N ARG A 98 10.51 14.72 -24.23
CA ARG A 98 11.61 14.34 -23.33
C ARG A 98 11.08 13.60 -22.10
N GLU A 99 9.93 13.99 -21.58
CA GLU A 99 9.37 13.43 -20.37
C GLU A 99 7.86 13.32 -20.47
N TYR A 100 7.32 12.24 -19.88
CA TYR A 100 5.91 12.04 -19.65
C TYR A 100 5.62 12.06 -18.15
N GLU A 101 4.42 12.54 -17.80
CA GLU A 101 3.77 12.33 -16.51
C GLU A 101 2.67 11.30 -16.66
N LEU A 102 2.69 10.27 -15.82
CA LEU A 102 1.60 9.32 -15.63
C LEU A 102 0.79 9.75 -14.41
N VAL A 103 -0.53 9.77 -14.55
CA VAL A 103 -1.45 10.13 -13.45
C VAL A 103 -2.54 9.09 -13.35
N TYR A 104 -2.55 8.34 -12.26
CA TYR A 104 -3.57 7.37 -11.95
C TYR A 104 -4.46 7.87 -10.81
N LYS A 105 -5.78 7.92 -11.03
CA LYS A 105 -6.77 8.44 -10.08
C LYS A 105 -7.90 7.45 -9.90
N VAL A 106 -8.35 7.30 -8.66
CA VAL A 106 -9.52 6.52 -8.29
C VAL A 106 -10.38 7.34 -7.36
N SER A 107 -11.66 7.48 -7.70
CA SER A 107 -12.66 8.11 -6.85
C SER A 107 -13.65 7.07 -6.34
N PHE A 108 -13.91 7.09 -5.06
CA PHE A 108 -14.81 6.16 -4.39
C PHE A 108 -15.58 6.83 -3.26
N ARG A 109 -16.63 6.17 -2.79
CA ARG A 109 -17.34 6.51 -1.57
C ARG A 109 -17.74 5.26 -0.81
N THR A 110 -18.08 5.43 0.46
CA THR A 110 -18.44 4.34 1.34
C THR A 110 -19.77 4.60 2.03
N ARG A 111 -20.45 3.53 2.45
CA ARG A 111 -21.70 3.61 3.20
C ARG A 111 -21.78 2.45 4.19
N LEU A 112 -22.23 2.73 5.41
CA LEU A 112 -22.61 1.67 6.34
C LEU A 112 -24.02 1.17 5.97
N PRO A 113 -24.31 -0.14 6.11
CA PRO A 113 -25.58 -0.71 5.68
C PRO A 113 -26.79 -0.05 6.37
N ASN A 114 -26.63 0.36 7.63
CA ASN A 114 -27.70 0.96 8.43
C ASN A 114 -27.85 2.48 8.24
N THR A 115 -27.07 3.10 7.33
CA THR A 115 -27.17 4.53 7.03
C THR A 115 -27.69 4.72 5.62
N PRO A 116 -28.66 5.64 5.39
CA PRO A 116 -29.18 5.88 4.04
C PRO A 116 -28.23 6.69 3.16
N LEU A 117 -27.30 7.43 3.77
CA LEU A 117 -26.42 8.37 3.06
C LEU A 117 -25.04 7.77 2.79
N TRP A 118 -24.54 7.98 1.58
CA TRP A 118 -23.16 7.75 1.23
C TRP A 118 -22.26 8.80 1.86
N SER A 119 -21.02 8.42 2.17
CA SER A 119 -19.99 9.40 2.50
C SER A 119 -19.72 10.34 1.33
N GLU A 120 -19.05 11.45 1.59
CA GLU A 120 -18.48 12.26 0.53
C GLU A 120 -17.55 11.42 -0.36
N ALA A 121 -17.51 11.77 -1.65
CA ALA A 121 -16.60 11.13 -2.59
C ALA A 121 -15.15 11.47 -2.24
N GLN A 122 -14.31 10.46 -2.15
CA GLN A 122 -12.89 10.58 -1.90
C GLN A 122 -12.12 10.22 -3.16
N THR A 123 -11.06 10.98 -3.45
CA THR A 123 -10.15 10.68 -4.56
C THR A 123 -8.78 10.34 -4.01
N VAL A 124 -8.21 9.25 -4.52
CA VAL A 124 -6.82 8.86 -4.33
C VAL A 124 -6.13 8.96 -5.68
N GLN A 125 -4.92 9.48 -5.70
CA GLN A 125 -4.12 9.57 -6.92
C GLN A 125 -2.66 9.21 -6.65
N SER A 126 -2.02 8.64 -7.67
CA SER A 126 -0.58 8.47 -7.75
C SER A 126 -0.05 9.10 -9.02
N ARG A 127 1.18 9.61 -8.99
CA ARG A 127 1.84 10.25 -10.15
C ARG A 127 3.26 9.72 -10.28
N ARG A 128 3.70 9.56 -11.54
CA ARG A 128 5.09 9.21 -11.87
C ARG A 128 5.52 9.99 -13.09
N ASN A 129 6.74 10.45 -13.08
CA ASN A 129 7.38 11.05 -14.23
C ASN A 129 8.44 10.09 -14.74
N PHE A 130 8.59 9.96 -16.05
CA PHE A 130 9.67 9.20 -16.64
C PHE A 130 10.20 9.85 -17.92
N SER A 131 11.49 9.70 -18.13
CA SER A 131 12.16 10.18 -19.34
C SER A 131 11.79 9.31 -20.53
N TYR A 132 11.57 9.94 -21.68
CA TYR A 132 11.26 9.24 -22.92
C TYR A 132 12.42 9.37 -23.93
N ASN A 133 12.68 8.31 -24.68
CA ASN A 133 13.66 8.27 -25.73
C ASN A 133 13.23 7.28 -26.82
N ASP A 134 13.00 7.77 -28.03
CA ASP A 134 12.56 6.95 -29.17
C ASP A 134 13.55 5.82 -29.53
N LYS A 135 14.85 6.00 -29.24
CA LYS A 135 15.88 4.99 -29.50
C LYS A 135 15.78 3.77 -28.56
N ALA A 136 15.05 3.87 -27.47
CA ALA A 136 14.90 2.82 -26.47
C ALA A 136 13.40 2.47 -26.23
N LEU A 137 12.58 2.50 -27.28
CA LEU A 137 11.12 2.39 -27.21
C LEU A 137 10.65 1.19 -26.38
N LEU A 138 11.17 -0.01 -26.61
CA LEU A 138 10.76 -1.22 -25.87
C LEU A 138 11.06 -1.11 -24.39
N ALA A 139 12.26 -0.65 -24.01
CA ALA A 139 12.63 -0.45 -22.62
C ALA A 139 11.75 0.63 -21.94
N LYS A 140 11.33 1.65 -22.69
CA LYS A 140 10.45 2.70 -22.18
C LYS A 140 9.01 2.23 -22.02
N LEU A 141 8.52 1.32 -22.87
CA LEU A 141 7.22 0.66 -22.68
C LEU A 141 7.21 -0.24 -21.44
N ASP A 142 8.28 -0.99 -21.19
CA ASP A 142 8.41 -1.82 -20.01
C ASP A 142 8.49 -0.98 -18.72
N GLU A 143 9.22 0.14 -18.76
CA GLU A 143 9.29 1.11 -17.66
C GLU A 143 7.90 1.69 -17.35
N GLU A 144 7.17 2.13 -18.38
CA GLU A 144 5.81 2.66 -18.25
C GLU A 144 4.84 1.64 -17.64
N ASN A 145 4.88 0.39 -18.10
CA ASN A 145 4.05 -0.69 -17.55
C ASN A 145 4.35 -0.94 -16.07
N LYS A 146 5.62 -0.94 -15.69
CA LYS A 146 6.06 -1.08 -14.30
C LYS A 146 5.57 0.06 -13.42
N LEU A 147 5.73 1.30 -13.90
CA LEU A 147 5.25 2.48 -13.18
C LEU A 147 3.74 2.46 -12.99
N ASN A 148 2.99 2.04 -14.01
CA ASN A 148 1.54 1.88 -13.91
C ASN A 148 1.15 0.83 -12.86
N ALA A 149 1.80 -0.33 -12.85
CA ALA A 149 1.55 -1.37 -11.85
C ALA A 149 1.86 -0.90 -10.42
N ASP A 150 2.97 -0.18 -10.24
CA ASP A 150 3.35 0.40 -8.95
C ASP A 150 2.35 1.46 -8.47
N MET A 151 1.85 2.32 -9.37
CA MET A 151 0.82 3.32 -9.06
C MET A 151 -0.50 2.67 -8.66
N HIS A 152 -0.93 1.61 -9.35
CA HIS A 152 -2.12 0.85 -8.97
C HIS A 152 -1.99 0.30 -7.55
N SER A 153 -0.90 -0.39 -7.26
CA SER A 153 -0.64 -0.97 -5.93
C SER A 153 -0.55 0.09 -4.83
N GLU A 154 -0.01 1.27 -5.14
CA GLU A 154 0.03 2.41 -4.20
C GLU A 154 -1.37 2.94 -3.89
N VAL A 155 -2.21 3.10 -4.92
CA VAL A 155 -3.59 3.57 -4.74
C VAL A 155 -4.42 2.54 -3.96
N VAL A 156 -4.26 1.24 -4.21
CA VAL A 156 -4.91 0.18 -3.42
C VAL A 156 -4.50 0.27 -1.95
N ARG A 157 -3.21 0.42 -1.65
CA ARG A 157 -2.72 0.58 -0.27
C ARG A 157 -3.30 1.81 0.41
N GLU A 158 -3.43 2.93 -0.32
CA GLU A 158 -4.03 4.15 0.22
C GLU A 158 -5.53 3.97 0.49
N ILE A 159 -6.28 3.32 -0.41
CA ILE A 159 -7.68 2.96 -0.19
C ILE A 159 -7.79 2.10 1.07
N MET A 160 -6.97 1.07 1.24
CA MET A 160 -6.96 0.21 2.43
C MET A 160 -6.70 1.01 3.72
N ARG A 161 -5.78 1.97 3.69
CA ARG A 161 -5.54 2.87 4.84
C ARG A 161 -6.77 3.70 5.19
N ARG A 162 -7.47 4.25 4.19
CA ARG A 162 -8.70 5.03 4.41
C ARG A 162 -9.83 4.15 4.94
N LEU A 163 -9.98 2.94 4.41
CA LEU A 163 -10.95 1.97 4.91
C LEU A 163 -10.68 1.59 6.37
N SER A 164 -9.43 1.42 6.76
CA SER A 164 -9.08 1.13 8.16
C SER A 164 -9.31 2.31 9.12
N ALA A 165 -9.35 3.54 8.61
CA ALA A 165 -9.64 4.73 9.41
C ALA A 165 -11.13 4.91 9.72
N ILE A 166 -12.04 4.28 8.95
CA ILE A 166 -13.50 4.42 9.13
C ILE A 166 -13.94 3.98 10.54
N LYS A 167 -13.27 3.02 11.16
CA LYS A 167 -13.56 2.56 12.53
C LYS A 167 -13.49 3.64 13.60
N ARG A 168 -12.61 4.63 13.43
CA ARG A 168 -12.35 5.64 14.47
C ARG A 168 -13.49 6.66 14.63
N LEU A 169 -14.46 6.63 13.73
CA LEU A 169 -15.58 7.59 13.70
C LEU A 169 -16.89 7.00 14.23
N GLN A 170 -16.89 5.73 14.67
CA GLN A 170 -18.06 5.14 15.33
C GLN A 170 -17.87 5.28 16.86
N PRO A 171 -18.82 5.97 17.56
CA PRO A 171 -18.82 6.05 19.01
C PRO A 171 -19.09 4.70 19.65
#